data_61abb434e81d0b27087980fc86666513
#
_entry.id   61abb434e81d0b27087980fc86666513
#
_cell.length_a   1.000
_cell.length_b   1.000
_cell.length_c   1.000
_cell.angle_alpha   90.00
_cell.angle_beta   90.00
_cell.angle_gamma   90.00
#
_symmetry.space_group_name_H-M   'P 1'
#
loop_
_entity.id
_entity.type
_entity.pdbx_description
1 polymer ?
#
loop_
_entity_poly.entity_id
_entity_poly.type
_entity_poly.pdbx_seq_one_letter_code
_entity_poly.pdbx_strand_id
1 'polypeptide(L)'
;MTDTPSRSRSRVSAGILLFRRTSSGVEVLLGHPGGPYFEGKDVGAWSIPKGQAENGEKLLAVAKREFSEETGHVIGSNARMVGLGSIKQRGGKTVHAWAVEGNMDPNEAWSNTFQMEWPPRSGIFIDVPELDRVAWFAPEAARVAMNPAQAQLVDTLLELLDH
;
A
#
# COMPACT_ATOMS: atom_id res chain seq x y z
N MET A 1 26.89 -7.53 18.52
CA MET A 1 26.25 -7.23 18.44
C MET A 1 25.51 -6.98 17.79
N THR A 2 25.29 -6.89 17.45
CA THR A 2 24.67 -6.57 17.30
C THR A 2 23.78 -6.25 16.57
N ASP A 3 23.46 -6.17 15.95
CA ASP A 3 22.65 -5.82 15.28
C ASP A 3 21.31 -5.59 15.32
N THR A 4 20.80 -5.33 14.99
CA THR A 4 19.55 -4.93 15.58
C THR A 4 19.01 -3.63 15.03
N PRO A 5 19.79 -2.72 14.55
CA PRO A 5 19.27 -1.47 13.98
C PRO A 5 18.34 -1.69 12.79
N SER A 6 18.49 -2.78 12.07
CA SER A 6 17.64 -3.01 10.90
C SER A 6 16.18 -3.18 11.28
N ARG A 7 15.92 -3.71 12.46
CA ARG A 7 14.55 -3.91 12.90
C ARG A 7 13.80 -2.61 13.13
N SER A 8 14.48 -1.60 13.71
CA SER A 8 13.81 -0.33 13.94
C SER A 8 13.52 0.40 12.63
N ARG A 9 14.37 0.24 11.62
CA ARG A 9 14.12 0.86 10.32
C ARG A 9 12.87 0.30 9.65
N SER A 10 12.61 -0.99 9.84
CA SER A 10 11.50 -1.65 9.17
C SER A 10 10.15 -1.30 9.76
N ARG A 11 10.10 -0.48 10.80
CA ARG A 11 8.86 -0.14 11.47
C ARG A 11 8.16 1.08 10.87
N VAL A 12 8.76 1.73 9.90
CA VAL A 12 8.17 2.89 9.24
C VAL A 12 8.02 2.60 7.76
N SER A 13 6.80 2.77 7.27
CA SER A 13 6.49 2.60 5.86
C SER A 13 5.81 3.86 5.33
N ALA A 14 5.83 4.01 4.02
CA ALA A 14 5.16 5.11 3.35
C ALA A 14 4.43 4.59 2.12
N GLY A 15 3.25 5.12 1.85
CA GLY A 15 2.44 4.63 0.75
C GLY A 15 1.51 5.68 0.18
N ILE A 16 0.83 5.29 -0.89
CA ILE A 16 -0.04 6.19 -1.64
C ILE A 16 -1.42 5.57 -1.75
N LEU A 17 -2.43 6.39 -1.46
CA LEU A 17 -3.82 6.08 -1.74
C LEU A 17 -4.21 6.84 -3.00
N LEU A 18 -4.16 6.17 -4.13
CA LEU A 18 -4.58 6.74 -5.40
C LEU A 18 -6.10 6.75 -5.43
N PHE A 19 -6.70 7.86 -5.82
CA PHE A 19 -8.15 7.96 -5.91
C PHE A 19 -8.56 8.60 -7.21
N ARG A 20 -9.78 8.34 -7.62
CA ARG A 20 -10.38 8.95 -8.81
C ARG A 20 -11.83 9.30 -8.52
N ARG A 21 -12.35 10.21 -9.31
CA ARG A 21 -13.76 10.62 -9.20
C ARG A 21 -14.50 10.05 -10.39
N THR A 22 -15.63 9.43 -10.11
CA THR A 22 -16.49 8.87 -11.15
C THR A 22 -17.88 9.47 -11.01
N SER A 23 -18.75 9.17 -11.96
CA SER A 23 -20.13 9.63 -11.86
C SER A 23 -20.84 9.07 -10.63
N SER A 24 -20.35 7.97 -10.08
CA SER A 24 -20.92 7.34 -8.89
C SER A 24 -20.24 7.78 -7.59
N GLY A 25 -19.19 8.59 -7.68
CA GLY A 25 -18.48 9.07 -6.52
C GLY A 25 -17.00 8.74 -6.57
N VAL A 26 -16.35 8.77 -5.41
CA VAL A 26 -14.91 8.54 -5.28
C VAL A 26 -14.62 7.06 -5.25
N GLU A 27 -13.55 6.65 -5.91
CA GLU A 27 -13.01 5.30 -5.80
C GLU A 27 -11.55 5.37 -5.40
N VAL A 28 -11.09 4.38 -4.65
CA VAL A 28 -9.70 4.29 -4.21
C VAL A 28 -9.08 3.00 -4.73
N LEU A 29 -7.77 3.05 -5.00
CA LEU A 29 -7.04 1.90 -5.51
C LEU A 29 -6.35 1.19 -4.36
N LEU A 30 -6.60 -0.10 -4.24
CA LEU A 30 -5.96 -0.94 -3.24
C LEU A 30 -5.26 -2.09 -3.92
N GLY A 31 -4.25 -2.64 -3.23
CA GLY A 31 -3.52 -3.80 -3.69
C GLY A 31 -3.77 -5.00 -2.81
N HIS A 32 -3.86 -6.15 -3.43
CA HIS A 32 -3.99 -7.42 -2.71
C HIS A 32 -2.60 -8.01 -2.53
N PRO A 33 -2.19 -8.28 -1.29
CA PRO A 33 -0.87 -8.85 -1.05
C PRO A 33 -0.73 -10.22 -1.72
N GLY A 34 0.44 -10.46 -2.31
CA GLY A 34 0.70 -11.72 -2.95
C GLY A 34 1.13 -12.80 -1.98
N GLY A 35 1.23 -14.01 -2.49
CA GLY A 35 1.75 -15.13 -1.75
C GLY A 35 0.70 -16.00 -1.10
N PRO A 36 1.14 -17.19 -0.65
CA PRO A 36 0.20 -18.21 -0.16
C PRO A 36 -0.55 -17.82 1.11
N TYR A 37 0.03 -16.92 1.94
CA TYR A 37 -0.66 -16.52 3.16
C TYR A 37 -1.92 -15.71 2.90
N PHE A 38 -2.01 -15.03 1.75
CA PHE A 38 -3.13 -14.14 1.45
C PHE A 38 -4.05 -14.67 0.37
N GLU A 39 -3.73 -15.86 -0.15
CA GLU A 39 -4.53 -16.45 -1.21
C GLU A 39 -5.98 -16.65 -0.73
N GLY A 40 -6.92 -16.12 -1.53
CA GLY A 40 -8.33 -16.24 -1.20
C GLY A 40 -8.83 -15.33 -0.10
N LYS A 41 -8.00 -14.46 0.43
CA LYS A 41 -8.41 -13.55 1.52
C LYS A 41 -8.78 -12.19 0.94
N ASP A 42 -10.06 -11.86 0.99
CA ASP A 42 -10.57 -10.60 0.43
C ASP A 42 -11.06 -9.61 1.48
N VAL A 43 -11.22 -10.05 2.72
CA VAL A 43 -11.69 -9.17 3.79
C VAL A 43 -10.52 -8.89 4.73
N GLY A 44 -10.27 -7.59 4.96
CA GLY A 44 -9.23 -7.19 5.91
C GLY A 44 -7.80 -7.39 5.41
N ALA A 45 -7.61 -7.77 4.15
CA ALA A 45 -6.30 -8.14 3.62
C ALA A 45 -5.71 -7.11 2.66
N TRP A 46 -6.54 -6.35 1.96
CA TRP A 46 -6.07 -5.37 0.99
C TRP A 46 -5.38 -4.20 1.67
N SER A 47 -4.50 -3.54 0.96
CA SER A 47 -3.66 -2.49 1.51
C SER A 47 -3.41 -1.41 0.47
N ILE A 48 -3.11 -0.20 0.93
CA ILE A 48 -2.52 0.77 0.01
C ILE A 48 -1.15 0.24 -0.40
N PRO A 49 -0.72 0.49 -1.64
CA PRO A 49 0.66 0.15 -2.04
C PRO A 49 1.63 0.96 -1.19
N LYS A 50 2.55 0.29 -0.53
CA LYS A 50 3.46 0.91 0.42
C LYS A 50 4.68 0.05 0.62
N GLY A 51 5.74 0.65 1.16
CA GLY A 51 6.92 -0.09 1.51
C GLY A 51 7.71 0.58 2.60
N GLN A 52 8.70 -0.12 3.10
CA GLN A 52 9.51 0.30 4.22
C GLN A 52 10.50 1.37 3.83
N ALA A 53 10.68 2.35 4.72
CA ALA A 53 11.65 3.41 4.55
C ALA A 53 12.95 3.02 5.24
N GLU A 54 14.06 3.36 4.60
CA GLU A 54 15.38 3.21 5.18
C GLU A 54 15.76 4.50 5.89
N ASN A 55 16.75 4.42 6.77
CA ASN A 55 17.22 5.58 7.49
C ASN A 55 17.62 6.69 6.53
N GLY A 56 17.13 7.89 6.81
CA GLY A 56 17.49 9.07 6.04
C GLY A 56 16.68 9.30 4.79
N GLU A 57 15.80 8.37 4.43
CA GLU A 57 14.96 8.57 3.26
C GLU A 57 13.78 9.49 3.58
N LYS A 58 13.43 10.33 2.63
CA LYS A 58 12.23 11.15 2.74
C LYS A 58 11.02 10.27 2.48
N LEU A 59 10.06 10.30 3.38
CA LEU A 59 8.91 9.40 3.30
C LEU A 59 8.09 9.60 2.04
N LEU A 60 7.96 10.83 1.56
CA LEU A 60 7.23 11.09 0.34
C LEU A 60 7.89 10.40 -0.86
N ALA A 61 9.22 10.44 -0.90
CA ALA A 61 9.96 9.77 -1.97
C ALA A 61 9.80 8.26 -1.89
N VAL A 62 9.80 7.72 -0.68
CA VAL A 62 9.57 6.29 -0.47
C VAL A 62 8.19 5.90 -0.96
N ALA A 63 7.17 6.71 -0.63
CA ALA A 63 5.80 6.41 -1.04
C ALA A 63 5.68 6.33 -2.56
N LYS A 64 6.29 7.29 -3.28
CA LYS A 64 6.23 7.30 -4.74
C LYS A 64 6.98 6.10 -5.34
N ARG A 65 8.15 5.81 -4.80
CA ARG A 65 8.95 4.68 -5.30
C ARG A 65 8.21 3.36 -5.10
N GLU A 66 7.69 3.15 -3.90
CA GLU A 66 7.01 1.90 -3.60
C GLU A 66 5.74 1.72 -4.41
N PHE A 67 5.01 2.81 -4.63
CA PHE A 67 3.82 2.75 -5.47
C PHE A 67 4.18 2.29 -6.88
N SER A 68 5.25 2.85 -7.44
CA SER A 68 5.70 2.49 -8.77
C SER A 68 6.17 1.03 -8.82
N GLU A 69 6.91 0.59 -7.80
CA GLU A 69 7.43 -0.77 -7.78
C GLU A 69 6.32 -1.81 -7.63
N GLU A 70 5.26 -1.47 -6.92
CA GLU A 70 4.20 -2.43 -6.63
C GLU A 70 3.05 -2.40 -7.62
N THR A 71 2.91 -1.34 -8.39
CA THR A 71 1.81 -1.23 -9.35
C THR A 71 2.26 -1.05 -10.79
N GLY A 72 3.51 -0.64 -11.00
CA GLY A 72 4.00 -0.30 -12.33
C GLY A 72 3.58 1.07 -12.81
N HIS A 73 2.80 1.80 -12.02
CA HIS A 73 2.32 3.14 -12.40
C HIS A 73 3.18 4.20 -11.74
N VAL A 74 3.67 5.15 -12.52
CA VAL A 74 4.56 6.20 -12.02
C VAL A 74 3.74 7.44 -11.69
N ILE A 75 3.90 7.93 -10.45
CA ILE A 75 3.27 9.18 -10.04
C ILE A 75 4.07 10.33 -10.64
N GLY A 76 3.38 11.21 -11.36
CA GLY A 76 4.04 12.34 -12.01
C GLY A 76 4.70 13.27 -11.02
N SER A 77 5.79 13.93 -11.46
CA SER A 77 6.53 14.81 -10.58
C SER A 77 5.71 16.04 -10.17
N ASN A 78 4.72 16.40 -10.96
CA ASN A 78 3.84 17.55 -10.67
C ASN A 78 2.54 17.13 -10.00
N ALA A 79 2.38 15.86 -9.66
CA ALA A 79 1.16 15.41 -9.01
C ALA A 79 1.03 16.04 -7.63
N ARG A 80 -0.19 16.44 -7.30
CA ARG A 80 -0.47 17.01 -5.99
C ARG A 80 -0.56 15.87 -4.97
N MET A 81 0.32 15.91 -3.99
CA MET A 81 0.38 14.91 -2.93
C MET A 81 -0.24 15.52 -1.68
N VAL A 82 -1.32 14.93 -1.20
CA VAL A 82 -2.03 15.44 -0.02
C VAL A 82 -1.81 14.48 1.12
N GLY A 83 -1.20 14.97 2.20
CA GLY A 83 -0.91 14.11 3.35
C GLY A 83 -2.15 13.65 4.05
N LEU A 84 -2.22 12.35 4.34
CA LEU A 84 -3.32 11.75 5.10
C LEU A 84 -2.91 11.46 6.54
N GLY A 85 -1.66 11.76 6.90
CA GLY A 85 -1.14 11.47 8.22
C GLY A 85 -0.60 10.06 8.30
N SER A 86 -0.57 9.52 9.50
CA SER A 86 -0.04 8.19 9.72
C SER A 86 -1.00 7.36 10.55
N ILE A 87 -0.89 6.05 10.39
CA ILE A 87 -1.65 5.10 11.19
C ILE A 87 -0.66 4.06 11.72
N LYS A 88 -1.08 3.38 12.79
CA LYS A 88 -0.29 2.30 13.35
C LYS A 88 -0.96 0.97 13.06
N GLN A 89 -0.17 0.04 12.55
CA GLN A 89 -0.65 -1.31 12.30
C GLN A 89 -0.19 -2.23 13.42
N ARG A 90 -0.79 -3.41 13.44
CA ARG A 90 -0.41 -4.44 14.39
C ARG A 90 1.09 -4.67 14.29
N GLY A 91 1.73 -4.89 15.42
CA GLY A 91 3.17 -5.09 15.48
C GLY A 91 3.97 -3.81 15.59
N GLY A 92 3.30 -2.67 15.73
CA GLY A 92 3.96 -1.39 15.95
C GLY A 92 4.46 -0.69 14.71
N LYS A 93 4.06 -1.16 13.54
CA LYS A 93 4.44 -0.50 12.29
C LYS A 93 3.64 0.78 12.10
N THR A 94 4.33 1.84 11.69
CA THR A 94 3.70 3.12 11.37
C THR A 94 3.69 3.27 9.85
N VAL A 95 2.55 3.63 9.30
CA VAL A 95 2.39 3.84 7.86
C VAL A 95 2.01 5.30 7.64
N HIS A 96 2.84 6.02 6.91
CA HIS A 96 2.54 7.38 6.48
C HIS A 96 1.93 7.31 5.09
N ALA A 97 0.86 8.04 4.85
CA ALA A 97 0.14 7.94 3.59
C ALA A 97 -0.13 9.30 2.97
N TRP A 98 -0.13 9.32 1.65
CA TRP A 98 -0.51 10.49 0.86
C TRP A 98 -1.58 10.09 -0.14
N ALA A 99 -2.50 11.00 -0.40
CA ALA A 99 -3.53 10.80 -1.42
C ALA A 99 -3.09 11.51 -2.69
N VAL A 100 -3.36 10.88 -3.82
CA VAL A 100 -3.07 11.45 -5.13
C VAL A 100 -4.27 11.16 -6.02
N GLU A 101 -4.75 12.17 -6.74
CA GLU A 101 -5.81 11.95 -7.72
C GLU A 101 -5.20 11.48 -9.03
N GLY A 102 -5.72 10.39 -9.59
CA GLY A 102 -5.22 9.84 -10.84
C GLY A 102 -6.00 8.62 -11.24
N ASN A 103 -5.54 7.99 -12.30
CA ASN A 103 -6.22 6.81 -12.82
C ASN A 103 -5.18 5.84 -13.36
N MET A 104 -5.47 4.56 -13.25
CA MET A 104 -4.69 3.52 -13.91
C MET A 104 -5.59 2.33 -14.17
N ASP A 105 -5.23 1.55 -15.18
CA ASP A 105 -5.96 0.33 -15.51
C ASP A 105 -5.39 -0.81 -14.66
N PRO A 106 -6.22 -1.43 -13.79
CA PRO A 106 -5.73 -2.55 -12.97
C PRO A 106 -5.16 -3.71 -13.79
N ASN A 107 -5.62 -3.87 -15.02
CA ASN A 107 -5.10 -4.95 -15.87
C ASN A 107 -3.67 -4.70 -16.34
N GLU A 108 -3.19 -3.47 -16.22
CA GLU A 108 -1.82 -3.12 -16.60
C GLU A 108 -0.89 -3.09 -15.40
N ALA A 109 -1.39 -3.42 -14.22
CA ALA A 109 -0.58 -3.39 -13.03
C ALA A 109 0.52 -4.45 -13.08
N TRP A 110 1.67 -4.06 -12.55
CA TRP A 110 2.83 -4.94 -12.48
C TRP A 110 3.53 -4.68 -11.17
N SER A 111 3.87 -5.74 -10.45
CA SER A 111 4.47 -5.62 -9.13
C SER A 111 5.83 -6.29 -9.12
N ASN A 112 6.76 -5.68 -8.39
CA ASN A 112 8.02 -6.35 -8.08
C ASN A 112 7.73 -7.57 -7.19
N THR A 113 8.73 -8.43 -7.07
CA THR A 113 8.60 -9.67 -6.31
C THR A 113 9.60 -9.67 -5.15
N PHE A 114 9.33 -10.56 -4.21
CA PHE A 114 10.27 -10.85 -3.13
C PHE A 114 10.34 -12.35 -2.96
N GLN A 115 11.40 -12.81 -2.31
CA GLN A 115 11.55 -14.24 -2.05
C GLN A 115 10.94 -14.61 -0.71
N MET A 116 10.21 -15.73 -0.72
CA MET A 116 9.57 -16.23 0.47
C MET A 116 9.89 -17.73 0.59
N GLU A 117 10.26 -18.14 1.78
CA GLU A 117 10.43 -19.55 2.06
C GLU A 117 9.06 -20.21 2.19
N TRP A 118 8.78 -21.16 1.31
CA TRP A 118 7.50 -21.83 1.33
C TRP A 118 7.66 -23.27 0.86
N PRO A 119 7.17 -24.27 1.59
CA PRO A 119 6.52 -24.13 2.92
C PRO A 119 7.50 -23.62 3.98
N PRO A 120 6.98 -23.15 5.13
CA PRO A 120 7.87 -22.65 6.19
C PRO A 120 8.90 -23.71 6.58
N ARG A 121 10.13 -23.26 6.76
CA ARG A 121 11.26 -24.09 7.19
C ARG A 121 11.57 -25.25 6.25
N SER A 122 11.18 -25.14 4.99
CA SER A 122 11.44 -26.18 4.00
C SER A 122 12.79 -26.01 3.30
N GLY A 123 13.35 -24.81 3.36
CA GLY A 123 14.54 -24.49 2.58
C GLY A 123 14.22 -24.19 1.11
N ILE A 124 12.96 -24.19 0.73
CA ILE A 124 12.52 -23.91 -0.62
C ILE A 124 12.03 -22.45 -0.68
N PHE A 125 12.57 -21.70 -1.63
CA PHE A 125 12.21 -20.29 -1.78
C PHE A 125 11.48 -20.08 -3.09
N ILE A 126 10.39 -19.31 -3.04
CA ILE A 126 9.59 -18.97 -4.21
C ILE A 126 9.55 -17.48 -4.39
N ASP A 127 9.38 -17.04 -5.63
CA ASP A 127 9.21 -15.62 -5.93
C ASP A 127 7.73 -15.28 -5.80
N VAL A 128 7.43 -14.25 -5.02
CA VAL A 128 6.07 -13.83 -4.72
C VAL A 128 5.93 -12.37 -5.07
N PRO A 129 4.88 -11.97 -5.82
CA PRO A 129 4.68 -10.54 -6.06
C PRO A 129 4.28 -9.84 -4.77
N GLU A 130 4.78 -8.61 -4.59
CA GLU A 130 4.37 -7.80 -3.44
C GLU A 130 2.86 -7.62 -3.46
N LEU A 131 2.30 -7.32 -4.63
CA LEU A 131 0.86 -7.28 -4.84
C LEU A 131 0.54 -8.21 -6.00
N ASP A 132 -0.44 -9.11 -5.82
CA ASP A 132 -0.82 -9.99 -6.91
C ASP A 132 -1.88 -9.37 -7.81
N ARG A 133 -2.57 -8.34 -7.36
CA ARG A 133 -3.49 -7.56 -8.18
C ARG A 133 -3.83 -6.25 -7.48
N VAL A 134 -4.34 -5.31 -8.25
CA VAL A 134 -4.88 -4.07 -7.72
C VAL A 134 -6.31 -3.92 -8.23
N ALA A 135 -7.11 -3.14 -7.52
CA ALA A 135 -8.49 -2.91 -7.92
C ALA A 135 -9.01 -1.61 -7.35
N TRP A 136 -10.01 -1.06 -8.02
CA TRP A 136 -10.70 0.14 -7.56
C TRP A 136 -11.87 -0.25 -6.67
N PHE A 137 -12.04 0.49 -5.58
CA PHE A 137 -13.09 0.22 -4.61
C PHE A 137 -13.84 1.52 -4.29
N ALA A 138 -15.17 1.42 -4.17
CA ALA A 138 -15.93 2.49 -3.53
C ALA A 138 -15.53 2.53 -2.05
N PRO A 139 -15.70 3.68 -1.37
CA PRO A 139 -15.21 3.80 0.00
C PRO A 139 -15.73 2.74 0.97
N GLU A 140 -17.00 2.40 0.88
CA GLU A 140 -17.57 1.41 1.80
C GLU A 140 -16.96 0.03 1.57
N ALA A 141 -16.79 -0.35 0.31
CA ALA A 141 -16.16 -1.63 -0.01
C ALA A 141 -14.70 -1.64 0.38
N ALA A 142 -14.03 -0.50 0.22
CA ALA A 142 -12.62 -0.38 0.61
C ALA A 142 -12.43 -0.62 2.09
N ARG A 143 -13.30 -0.07 2.93
CA ARG A 143 -13.18 -0.24 4.38
C ARG A 143 -13.27 -1.70 4.80
N VAL A 144 -14.09 -2.48 4.09
CA VAL A 144 -14.24 -3.91 4.40
C VAL A 144 -13.04 -4.70 3.87
N ALA A 145 -12.57 -4.37 2.68
CA ALA A 145 -11.51 -5.12 2.03
C ALA A 145 -10.16 -4.90 2.68
N MET A 146 -9.89 -3.70 3.15
CA MET A 146 -8.54 -3.33 3.55
C MET A 146 -8.23 -3.69 4.99
N ASN A 147 -6.94 -3.76 5.26
CA ASN A 147 -6.43 -3.92 6.62
C ASN A 147 -7.14 -2.95 7.54
N PRO A 148 -7.73 -3.43 8.64
CA PRO A 148 -8.56 -2.55 9.48
C PRO A 148 -7.84 -1.31 9.99
N ALA A 149 -6.53 -1.40 10.23
CA ALA A 149 -5.76 -0.25 10.71
C ALA A 149 -5.68 0.85 9.66
N GLN A 150 -5.85 0.52 8.38
CA GLN A 150 -5.75 1.49 7.30
C GLN A 150 -7.10 2.10 6.93
N ALA A 151 -8.20 1.54 7.43
CA ALA A 151 -9.54 1.98 7.00
C ALA A 151 -9.77 3.47 7.25
N GLN A 152 -9.20 4.02 8.32
CA GLN A 152 -9.37 5.44 8.61
C GLN A 152 -8.75 6.35 7.55
N LEU A 153 -7.82 5.84 6.75
CA LEU A 153 -7.24 6.63 5.67
C LEU A 153 -8.29 7.03 4.63
N VAL A 154 -9.24 6.13 4.38
CA VAL A 154 -10.35 6.43 3.48
C VAL A 154 -11.21 7.54 4.04
N ASP A 155 -11.50 7.49 5.33
CA ASP A 155 -12.30 8.52 5.98
C ASP A 155 -11.61 9.87 5.94
N THR A 156 -10.31 9.89 6.20
CA THR A 156 -9.53 11.12 6.13
C THR A 156 -9.55 11.70 4.72
N LEU A 157 -9.40 10.84 3.71
CA LEU A 157 -9.47 11.30 2.32
C LEU A 157 -10.82 11.96 2.03
N LEU A 158 -11.92 11.30 2.40
CA LEU A 158 -13.23 11.84 2.11
C LEU A 158 -13.48 13.18 2.80
N GLU A 159 -12.99 13.33 4.02
CA GLU A 159 -13.10 14.59 4.73
C GLU A 159 -12.35 15.71 3.99
N LEU A 160 -11.17 15.40 3.48
CA LEU A 160 -10.37 16.38 2.75
C LEU A 160 -11.01 16.76 1.43
N LEU A 161 -11.69 15.82 0.77
CA LEU A 161 -12.33 16.09 -0.51
C LEU A 161 -13.62 16.88 -0.37
N ASP A 162 -14.24 16.85 0.81
CA ASP A 162 -15.46 17.62 1.08
C ASP A 162 -15.18 19.09 1.34
N HIS A 163 -13.90 19.47 1.45
CA HIS A 163 -13.51 20.87 1.71
C HIS A 163 -12.82 21.50 0.46
#